data_184e55161d044dab2cd159625c5e0423
#
_entry.id   184e55161d044dab2cd159625c5e0423
#
_cell.length_a   1.000
_cell.length_b   1.000
_cell.length_c   1.000
_cell.angle_alpha   90.00
_cell.angle_beta   90.00
_cell.angle_gamma   90.00
#
_symmetry.space_group_name_H-M   'P 1'
#
loop_
_entity.id
_entity.type
_entity.pdbx_description
1 polymer ?
#
loop_
_entity_poly.entity_id
_entity_poly.type
_entity_poly.pdbx_seq_one_letter_code
_entity_poly.pdbx_strand_id
1 'polypeptide(L)'
;MTGCPFSLIYSAATTMDQLRASGRVTYQGGLMALRVGEEGDRPWVEAKELRGGRLRRFEADRVFLASGAFGTTRLVMGSQDRFDQDMTMQESVQFTLPFVSMRPTVDPRTEQLFTLNQFNMVVRLDEQGRDLSQLHFYTYNPAFSAALPGGLRWQGARFLTTAVLQRLSFAIGYLPSWVSPRLRLRARPSRPGEVTELRVWREDPRWHRNRTLRRVLSRVARASAPLDLWPVLPELHFAAGGKSYHWGSSFPHSTRASSTSTDTLGRTDRWRRVHLVDASVFPDVPATTFTLTIMANAHRIATGALAEAW
;
A
#
# COMPACT_ATOMS: atom_id res chain seq x y z
N MET A 1 -18.05 2.18 -0.52
CA MET A 1 -17.58 0.85 -0.05
C MET A 1 -17.56 0.91 1.47
N THR A 2 -18.45 0.19 2.11
CA THR A 2 -18.68 0.24 3.55
C THR A 2 -18.03 -0.90 4.34
N GLY A 3 -17.17 -1.70 3.68
CA GLY A 3 -16.62 -2.93 4.24
C GLY A 3 -17.61 -4.10 4.20
N CYS A 4 -17.20 -5.25 4.72
CA CYS A 4 -18.05 -6.43 4.84
C CYS A 4 -18.95 -6.33 6.07
N PRO A 5 -20.28 -6.19 5.94
CA PRO A 5 -21.18 -6.03 7.10
C PRO A 5 -21.25 -7.30 7.96
N PHE A 6 -20.81 -8.44 7.42
CA PHE A 6 -20.82 -9.73 8.11
C PHE A 6 -19.48 -10.13 8.71
N SER A 7 -18.47 -9.24 8.65
CA SER A 7 -17.10 -9.51 9.13
C SER A 7 -16.46 -10.78 8.55
N LEU A 8 -16.85 -11.20 7.33
CA LEU A 8 -16.32 -12.38 6.64
C LEU A 8 -14.93 -12.12 6.04
N ILE A 9 -14.57 -10.84 5.86
CA ILE A 9 -13.24 -10.44 5.41
C ILE A 9 -12.41 -10.10 6.64
N TYR A 10 -11.25 -10.73 6.76
CA TYR A 10 -10.33 -10.48 7.87
C TYR A 10 -10.03 -8.99 8.04
N SER A 11 -10.08 -8.52 9.28
CA SER A 11 -9.66 -7.18 9.69
C SER A 11 -8.74 -7.29 10.91
N ALA A 12 -7.64 -6.54 10.89
CA ALA A 12 -6.74 -6.45 12.04
C ALA A 12 -7.44 -5.88 13.29
N ALA A 13 -8.52 -5.11 13.12
CA ALA A 13 -9.33 -4.63 14.24
C ALA A 13 -9.93 -5.79 15.06
N THR A 14 -10.46 -6.82 14.38
CA THR A 14 -11.00 -8.02 15.05
C THR A 14 -9.95 -8.73 15.90
N THR A 15 -8.74 -8.92 15.36
CA THR A 15 -7.62 -9.50 16.11
C THR A 15 -7.22 -8.61 17.30
N MET A 16 -7.17 -7.30 17.10
CA MET A 16 -6.85 -6.36 18.18
C MET A 16 -7.88 -6.41 19.32
N ASP A 17 -9.17 -6.48 18.99
CA ASP A 17 -10.23 -6.59 19.99
C ASP A 17 -10.11 -7.89 20.81
N GLN A 18 -9.80 -9.02 20.17
CA GLN A 18 -9.53 -10.29 20.82
C GLN A 18 -8.30 -10.20 21.76
N LEU A 19 -7.22 -9.59 21.31
CA LEU A 19 -6.00 -9.41 22.12
C LEU A 19 -6.25 -8.50 23.32
N ARG A 20 -7.01 -7.43 23.16
CA ARG A 20 -7.42 -6.56 24.26
C ARG A 20 -8.29 -7.29 25.28
N ALA A 21 -9.27 -8.06 24.81
CA ALA A 21 -10.14 -8.86 25.65
C ALA A 21 -9.37 -9.94 26.44
N SER A 22 -8.29 -10.47 25.90
CA SER A 22 -7.41 -11.44 26.57
C SER A 22 -6.50 -10.82 27.65
N GLY A 23 -6.44 -9.49 27.76
CA GLY A 23 -5.55 -8.78 28.68
C GLY A 23 -4.05 -8.87 28.34
N ARG A 24 -3.69 -9.48 27.21
CA ARG A 24 -2.28 -9.67 26.80
C ARG A 24 -1.66 -8.44 26.14
N VAL A 25 -2.48 -7.50 25.72
CA VAL A 25 -2.04 -6.28 25.01
C VAL A 25 -2.69 -5.07 25.66
N THR A 26 -1.87 -4.07 25.98
CA THR A 26 -2.34 -2.74 26.36
C THR A 26 -2.39 -1.87 25.12
N TYR A 27 -3.60 -1.55 24.66
CA TYR A 27 -3.79 -0.65 23.54
C TYR A 27 -3.93 0.79 24.00
N GLN A 28 -3.11 1.68 23.45
CA GLN A 28 -3.15 3.10 23.75
C GLN A 28 -3.31 3.90 22.46
N GLY A 29 -4.54 4.34 22.19
CA GLY A 29 -4.87 5.18 21.05
C GLY A 29 -4.65 6.67 21.31
N GLY A 30 -4.88 7.50 20.29
CA GLY A 30 -4.79 8.96 20.40
C GLY A 30 -3.37 9.51 20.53
N LEU A 31 -2.37 8.75 20.14
CA LEU A 31 -0.96 9.11 20.17
C LEU A 31 -0.38 9.21 18.75
N MET A 32 0.46 10.20 18.51
CA MET A 32 1.26 10.36 17.30
C MET A 32 2.73 10.15 17.65
N ALA A 33 3.33 9.05 17.17
CA ALA A 33 4.76 8.82 17.34
C ALA A 33 5.58 9.87 16.56
N LEU A 34 6.47 10.53 17.25
CA LEU A 34 7.31 11.60 16.72
C LEU A 34 8.73 11.13 16.48
N ARG A 35 9.32 10.47 17.45
CA ARG A 35 10.70 9.96 17.42
C ARG A 35 10.78 8.59 18.09
N VAL A 36 11.80 7.84 17.72
CA VAL A 36 12.18 6.56 18.30
C VAL A 36 13.70 6.53 18.44
N GLY A 37 14.19 5.94 19.49
CA GLY A 37 15.63 5.84 19.73
C GLY A 37 16.00 4.70 20.65
N GLU A 38 17.27 4.61 20.93
CA GLU A 38 17.85 3.62 21.83
C GLU A 38 18.91 4.31 22.67
N GLU A 39 18.83 4.20 23.99
CA GLU A 39 19.80 4.72 24.94
C GLU A 39 20.38 3.53 25.72
N GLY A 40 21.65 3.21 25.44
CA GLY A 40 22.22 1.95 25.90
C GLY A 40 21.42 0.77 25.30
N ASP A 41 20.91 -0.10 26.18
CA ASP A 41 20.07 -1.26 25.79
C ASP A 41 18.57 -0.98 25.94
N ARG A 42 18.15 0.26 26.10
CA ARG A 42 16.75 0.64 26.28
C ARG A 42 16.20 1.43 25.11
N PRO A 43 15.39 0.83 24.24
CA PRO A 43 14.68 1.56 23.20
C PRO A 43 13.51 2.35 23.79
N TRP A 44 13.22 3.48 23.18
CA TRP A 44 12.16 4.39 23.59
C TRP A 44 11.40 4.95 22.38
N VAL A 45 10.18 5.37 22.65
CA VAL A 45 9.31 6.08 21.69
C VAL A 45 8.82 7.37 22.35
N GLU A 46 9.04 8.50 21.67
CA GLU A 46 8.40 9.76 22.01
C GLU A 46 7.15 9.93 21.15
N ALA A 47 6.05 10.24 21.80
CA ALA A 47 4.76 10.45 21.15
C ALA A 47 4.06 11.69 21.70
N LYS A 48 3.22 12.30 20.85
CA LYS A 48 2.36 13.44 21.21
C LYS A 48 0.92 12.98 21.33
N GLU A 49 0.26 13.35 22.39
CA GLU A 49 -1.18 13.16 22.55
C GLU A 49 -1.91 14.04 21.53
N LEU A 50 -2.81 13.45 20.73
CA LEU A 50 -3.59 14.19 19.72
C LEU A 50 -4.58 15.17 20.34
N ARG A 51 -5.01 14.89 21.59
CA ARG A 51 -5.80 15.81 22.41
C ARG A 51 -4.91 16.37 23.50
N GLY A 52 -4.80 17.69 23.60
CA GLY A 52 -3.98 18.35 24.61
C GLY A 52 -2.51 18.55 24.24
N GLY A 53 -1.99 17.85 23.24
CA GLY A 53 -0.64 18.10 22.70
C GLY A 53 0.53 17.71 23.62
N ARG A 54 0.28 17.02 24.74
CA ARG A 54 1.28 16.60 25.72
C ARG A 54 2.25 15.60 25.10
N LEU A 55 3.54 15.80 25.34
CA LEU A 55 4.56 14.83 24.97
C LEU A 55 4.65 13.72 26.02
N ARG A 56 4.82 12.51 25.55
CA ARG A 56 5.01 11.32 26.39
C ARG A 56 6.16 10.48 25.83
N ARG A 57 6.93 9.90 26.72
CA ARG A 57 8.00 8.95 26.41
C ARG A 57 7.62 7.59 26.98
N PHE A 58 7.81 6.55 26.17
CA PHE A 58 7.61 5.16 26.50
C PHE A 58 8.93 4.43 26.33
N GLU A 59 9.28 3.62 27.30
CA GLU A 59 10.46 2.76 27.27
C GLU A 59 10.03 1.29 27.27
N ALA A 60 10.80 0.44 26.63
CA ALA A 60 10.51 -0.98 26.52
C ALA A 60 11.81 -1.78 26.37
N ASP A 61 11.71 -3.09 26.37
CA ASP A 61 12.85 -3.97 26.07
C ASP A 61 13.09 -4.08 24.56
N ARG A 62 12.04 -3.94 23.73
CA ARG A 62 12.11 -3.91 22.27
C ARG A 62 11.01 -3.00 21.71
N VAL A 63 11.26 -2.41 20.59
CA VAL A 63 10.28 -1.60 19.83
C VAL A 63 10.12 -2.19 18.43
N PHE A 64 8.89 -2.42 18.01
CA PHE A 64 8.53 -2.85 16.65
C PHE A 64 7.80 -1.73 15.93
N LEU A 65 8.39 -1.21 14.83
CA LEU A 65 7.82 -0.13 14.04
C LEU A 65 6.97 -0.69 12.92
N ALA A 66 5.65 -0.46 13.01
CA ALA A 66 4.65 -0.88 12.04
C ALA A 66 3.75 0.30 11.62
N SER A 67 4.33 1.48 11.40
CA SER A 67 3.60 2.71 11.09
C SER A 67 3.20 2.84 9.61
N GLY A 68 3.38 1.77 8.83
CA GLY A 68 3.29 1.76 7.37
C GLY A 68 4.53 2.37 6.72
N ALA A 69 4.85 1.97 5.48
CA ALA A 69 6.14 2.28 4.86
C ALA A 69 6.52 3.77 4.93
N PHE A 70 5.60 4.69 4.65
CA PHE A 70 5.87 6.13 4.79
C PHE A 70 6.04 6.58 6.25
N GLY A 71 5.18 6.08 7.15
CA GLY A 71 5.24 6.43 8.57
C GLY A 71 6.52 5.94 9.22
N THR A 72 6.89 4.69 8.96
CA THR A 72 8.15 4.10 9.46
C THR A 72 9.36 4.82 8.88
N THR A 73 9.37 5.10 7.56
CA THR A 73 10.46 5.86 6.92
C THR A 73 10.61 7.24 7.55
N ARG A 74 9.50 7.95 7.77
CA ARG A 74 9.48 9.25 8.43
C ARG A 74 10.07 9.18 9.84
N LEU A 75 9.66 8.22 10.64
CA LEU A 75 10.15 8.02 12.00
C LEU A 75 11.64 7.73 12.00
N VAL A 76 12.13 6.83 11.16
CA VAL A 76 13.55 6.48 11.07
C VAL A 76 14.37 7.69 10.64
N MET A 77 13.98 8.36 9.54
CA MET A 77 14.72 9.52 9.04
C MET A 77 14.77 10.67 10.08
N GLY A 78 13.63 10.99 10.70
CA GLY A 78 13.53 12.03 11.71
C GLY A 78 14.28 11.69 12.99
N SER A 79 14.27 10.43 13.43
CA SER A 79 14.94 9.99 14.65
C SER A 79 16.45 9.86 14.52
N GLN A 80 16.94 9.62 13.31
CA GLN A 80 18.36 9.50 12.99
C GLN A 80 18.92 10.77 12.35
N ASP A 81 18.15 11.88 12.35
CA ASP A 81 18.52 13.20 11.82
C ASP A 81 19.02 13.16 10.37
N ARG A 82 18.36 12.34 9.52
CA ARG A 82 18.70 12.15 8.11
C ARG A 82 17.96 13.12 7.21
N PHE A 83 18.24 14.40 7.35
CA PHE A 83 17.54 15.47 6.65
C PHE A 83 18.16 15.84 5.30
N ASP A 84 19.47 15.60 5.14
CA ASP A 84 20.26 16.05 3.97
C ASP A 84 20.40 14.96 2.89
N GLN A 85 19.77 13.81 3.07
CA GLN A 85 19.85 12.71 2.11
C GLN A 85 18.50 12.31 1.55
N ASP A 86 18.49 11.95 0.26
CA ASP A 86 17.33 11.35 -0.38
C ASP A 86 17.29 9.85 -0.09
N MET A 87 16.12 9.39 0.31
CA MET A 87 15.81 7.96 0.40
C MET A 87 15.02 7.52 -0.82
N THR A 88 15.20 6.27 -1.20
CA THR A 88 14.40 5.64 -2.26
C THR A 88 13.33 4.75 -1.64
N MET A 89 12.13 4.80 -2.17
CA MET A 89 11.04 3.87 -1.85
C MET A 89 10.50 3.29 -3.14
N GLN A 90 10.13 2.03 -3.11
CA GLN A 90 9.50 1.39 -4.26
C GLN A 90 7.98 1.51 -4.16
N GLU A 91 7.35 1.58 -5.31
CA GLU A 91 5.90 1.65 -5.49
C GLU A 91 5.48 0.58 -6.50
N SER A 92 4.45 -0.19 -6.19
CA SER A 92 3.69 -0.96 -7.18
C SER A 92 2.65 -0.03 -7.76
N VAL A 93 2.92 0.56 -8.93
CA VAL A 93 2.06 1.62 -9.46
C VAL A 93 0.68 1.08 -9.82
N GLN A 94 -0.34 1.77 -9.33
CA GLN A 94 -1.72 1.50 -9.67
C GLN A 94 -2.10 2.18 -10.98
N PHE A 95 -2.87 1.47 -11.81
CA PHE A 95 -3.54 2.05 -12.98
C PHE A 95 -5.02 1.66 -13.01
N THR A 96 -5.83 2.49 -13.64
CA THR A 96 -7.24 2.21 -13.92
C THR A 96 -7.41 2.10 -15.42
N LEU A 97 -8.09 1.04 -15.86
CA LEU A 97 -8.35 0.77 -17.27
C LEU A 97 -9.83 0.42 -17.44
N PRO A 98 -10.62 1.24 -18.16
CA PRO A 98 -11.99 0.91 -18.53
C PRO A 98 -12.03 -0.17 -19.61
N PHE A 99 -13.13 -0.94 -19.60
CA PHE A 99 -13.47 -1.97 -20.60
C PHE A 99 -14.89 -1.80 -21.06
N VAL A 100 -15.12 -2.11 -22.32
CA VAL A 100 -16.45 -2.13 -22.94
C VAL A 100 -16.76 -3.54 -23.41
N SER A 101 -17.97 -4.02 -23.11
CA SER A 101 -18.52 -5.27 -23.64
C SER A 101 -19.47 -5.00 -24.80
N MET A 102 -19.39 -5.81 -25.85
CA MET A 102 -20.34 -5.74 -26.98
C MET A 102 -21.73 -6.21 -26.55
N ARG A 103 -21.79 -7.20 -25.66
CA ARG A 103 -23.04 -7.71 -25.09
C ARG A 103 -23.40 -6.97 -23.81
N PRO A 104 -24.68 -6.57 -23.61
CA PRO A 104 -25.10 -5.98 -22.35
C PRO A 104 -25.10 -7.03 -21.24
N THR A 105 -24.66 -6.65 -20.06
CA THR A 105 -24.83 -7.42 -18.83
C THR A 105 -26.16 -7.06 -18.15
N VAL A 106 -26.45 -7.71 -17.03
CA VAL A 106 -27.55 -7.28 -16.14
C VAL A 106 -27.27 -5.82 -15.69
N ASP A 107 -28.32 -5.06 -15.42
CA ASP A 107 -28.15 -3.70 -14.92
C ASP A 107 -27.43 -3.73 -13.55
N PRO A 108 -26.17 -3.29 -13.46
CA PRO A 108 -25.38 -3.42 -12.24
C PRO A 108 -25.92 -2.60 -11.07
N ARG A 109 -26.90 -1.68 -11.31
CA ARG A 109 -27.58 -0.92 -10.26
C ARG A 109 -28.62 -1.76 -9.53
N THR A 110 -29.10 -2.83 -10.15
CA THR A 110 -30.08 -3.76 -9.57
C THR A 110 -29.42 -4.94 -8.86
N GLU A 111 -28.10 -5.13 -9.05
CA GLU A 111 -27.35 -6.18 -8.39
C GLU A 111 -27.06 -5.81 -6.94
N GLN A 112 -27.44 -6.68 -6.01
CA GLN A 112 -27.13 -6.54 -4.58
C GLN A 112 -25.83 -7.30 -4.25
N LEU A 113 -24.74 -6.98 -4.96
CA LEU A 113 -23.44 -7.61 -4.76
C LEU A 113 -22.65 -6.85 -3.70
N PHE A 114 -22.15 -7.57 -2.71
CA PHE A 114 -21.28 -7.05 -1.65
C PHE A 114 -19.80 -7.29 -1.92
N THR A 115 -19.45 -7.83 -3.08
CA THR A 115 -18.06 -8.11 -3.44
C THR A 115 -17.28 -6.84 -3.74
N LEU A 116 -16.03 -6.79 -3.30
CA LEU A 116 -15.12 -5.67 -3.61
C LEU A 116 -14.85 -5.63 -5.11
N ASN A 117 -14.53 -6.76 -5.71
CA ASN A 117 -14.31 -6.93 -7.15
C ASN A 117 -15.00 -8.19 -7.64
N GLN A 118 -15.30 -8.27 -8.95
CA GLN A 118 -16.02 -9.39 -9.55
C GLN A 118 -15.08 -10.58 -9.79
N PHE A 119 -13.91 -10.31 -10.33
CA PHE A 119 -12.85 -11.30 -10.54
C PHE A 119 -11.48 -10.63 -10.60
N ASN A 120 -10.43 -11.44 -10.50
CA ASN A 120 -9.06 -11.02 -10.65
C ASN A 120 -8.45 -11.63 -11.90
N MET A 121 -7.72 -10.82 -12.66
CA MET A 121 -6.86 -11.26 -13.74
C MET A 121 -5.41 -11.14 -13.31
N VAL A 122 -4.66 -12.24 -13.42
CA VAL A 122 -3.22 -12.26 -13.14
C VAL A 122 -2.48 -12.45 -14.45
N VAL A 123 -1.58 -11.52 -14.76
CA VAL A 123 -0.74 -11.57 -15.94
C VAL A 123 0.68 -11.96 -15.53
N ARG A 124 1.15 -13.11 -16.00
CA ARG A 124 2.54 -13.52 -15.80
C ARG A 124 3.46 -12.68 -16.68
N LEU A 125 4.53 -12.15 -16.12
CA LEU A 125 5.51 -11.32 -16.83
C LEU A 125 6.76 -12.11 -17.21
N ASP A 126 7.08 -13.15 -16.43
CA ASP A 126 8.14 -14.12 -16.67
C ASP A 126 7.58 -15.56 -16.87
N GLU A 127 8.42 -16.46 -17.35
CA GLU A 127 8.05 -17.87 -17.59
C GLU A 127 7.88 -18.65 -16.28
N GLN A 128 8.63 -18.29 -15.25
CA GLN A 128 8.57 -18.94 -13.93
C GLN A 128 7.38 -18.47 -13.10
N GLY A 129 6.65 -17.44 -13.53
CA GLY A 129 5.48 -16.89 -12.83
C GLY A 129 5.83 -16.20 -11.50
N ARG A 130 7.10 -15.78 -11.32
CA ARG A 130 7.54 -15.02 -10.15
C ARG A 130 7.13 -13.56 -10.24
N ASP A 131 7.16 -13.01 -11.46
CA ASP A 131 6.74 -11.65 -11.74
C ASP A 131 5.32 -11.62 -12.28
N LEU A 132 4.46 -10.95 -11.55
CA LEU A 132 3.03 -10.86 -11.84
C LEU A 132 2.58 -9.41 -11.95
N SER A 133 1.57 -9.16 -12.79
CA SER A 133 0.72 -7.98 -12.72
C SER A 133 -0.68 -8.46 -12.37
N GLN A 134 -1.38 -7.76 -11.50
CA GLN A 134 -2.72 -8.14 -11.05
C GLN A 134 -3.71 -7.03 -11.39
N LEU A 135 -4.87 -7.43 -11.92
CA LEU A 135 -5.98 -6.54 -12.19
C LEU A 135 -7.22 -7.02 -11.43
N HIS A 136 -7.89 -6.12 -10.77
CA HIS A 136 -9.16 -6.32 -10.08
C HIS A 136 -10.27 -5.70 -10.93
N PHE A 137 -11.22 -6.51 -11.36
CA PHE A 137 -12.32 -6.05 -12.21
C PHE A 137 -13.53 -5.69 -11.39
N TYR A 138 -14.13 -4.56 -11.74
CA TYR A 138 -15.30 -3.99 -11.09
C TYR A 138 -16.37 -3.67 -12.12
N THR A 139 -17.62 -3.89 -11.76
CA THR A 139 -18.79 -3.34 -12.45
C THR A 139 -19.13 -1.96 -11.86
N TYR A 140 -20.26 -1.43 -12.26
CA TYR A 140 -20.74 -0.15 -11.74
C TYR A 140 -20.76 -0.13 -10.21
N ASN A 141 -20.26 0.98 -9.68
CA ASN A 141 -20.36 1.31 -8.27
C ASN A 141 -20.80 2.79 -8.18
N PRO A 142 -21.72 3.18 -7.29
CA PRO A 142 -22.14 4.57 -7.12
C PRO A 142 -21.00 5.57 -6.94
N ALA A 143 -19.90 5.16 -6.31
CA ALA A 143 -18.70 5.99 -6.16
C ALA A 143 -18.05 6.36 -7.51
N PHE A 144 -18.23 5.53 -8.55
CA PHE A 144 -17.69 5.78 -9.88
C PHE A 144 -18.65 6.55 -10.79
N SER A 145 -19.92 6.66 -10.42
CA SER A 145 -20.86 7.53 -11.15
C SER A 145 -20.41 8.99 -11.14
N ALA A 146 -19.64 9.38 -10.11
CA ALA A 146 -19.04 10.70 -10.03
C ALA A 146 -17.98 10.95 -11.12
N ALA A 147 -17.35 9.89 -11.66
CA ALA A 147 -16.38 9.97 -12.73
C ALA A 147 -16.98 9.97 -14.14
N LEU A 148 -18.29 9.70 -14.27
CA LEU A 148 -18.96 9.76 -15.56
C LEU A 148 -19.05 11.21 -16.06
N PRO A 149 -18.88 11.45 -17.38
CA PRO A 149 -19.09 12.76 -17.99
C PRO A 149 -20.44 13.37 -17.60
N GLY A 150 -20.48 14.69 -17.34
CA GLY A 150 -21.67 15.37 -16.82
C GLY A 150 -22.93 15.17 -17.66
N GLY A 151 -22.80 15.02 -19.00
CA GLY A 151 -23.92 14.73 -19.90
C GLY A 151 -24.61 13.39 -19.65
N LEU A 152 -23.87 12.37 -19.14
CA LEU A 152 -24.43 11.05 -18.80
C LEU A 152 -25.14 11.03 -17.43
N ARG A 153 -25.02 12.10 -16.65
CA ARG A 153 -25.71 12.25 -15.34
C ARG A 153 -27.09 12.89 -15.46
N TRP A 154 -27.46 13.40 -16.64
CA TRP A 154 -28.73 14.07 -16.84
C TRP A 154 -29.90 13.08 -16.75
N GLN A 155 -30.98 13.46 -16.03
CA GLN A 155 -32.11 12.55 -15.78
C GLN A 155 -32.81 12.09 -17.06
N GLY A 156 -32.83 12.91 -18.13
CA GLY A 156 -33.39 12.59 -19.45
C GLY A 156 -32.59 11.52 -20.20
N ALA A 157 -31.32 11.27 -19.83
CA ALA A 157 -30.44 10.28 -20.45
C ALA A 157 -30.45 8.91 -19.74
N ARG A 158 -31.45 8.62 -18.88
CA ARG A 158 -31.47 7.39 -18.06
C ARG A 158 -31.33 6.10 -18.89
N PHE A 159 -31.98 6.05 -20.06
CA PHE A 159 -31.89 4.90 -20.96
C PHE A 159 -30.48 4.75 -21.54
N LEU A 160 -29.88 5.82 -22.03
CA LEU A 160 -28.49 5.82 -22.52
C LEU A 160 -27.50 5.50 -21.40
N THR A 161 -27.75 6.00 -20.20
CA THR A 161 -26.94 5.68 -19.03
C THR A 161 -27.00 4.19 -18.68
N THR A 162 -28.20 3.59 -18.74
CA THR A 162 -28.36 2.13 -18.50
C THR A 162 -27.63 1.31 -19.54
N ALA A 163 -27.82 1.61 -20.84
CA ALA A 163 -27.17 0.90 -21.93
C ALA A 163 -25.63 0.98 -21.86
N VAL A 164 -25.08 2.11 -21.40
CA VAL A 164 -23.63 2.29 -21.14
C VAL A 164 -23.20 1.50 -19.92
N LEU A 165 -23.90 1.60 -18.81
CA LEU A 165 -23.53 0.93 -17.55
C LEU A 165 -23.57 -0.61 -17.68
N GLN A 166 -24.49 -1.13 -18.47
CA GLN A 166 -24.57 -2.58 -18.77
C GLN A 166 -23.41 -3.10 -19.62
N ARG A 167 -22.62 -2.21 -20.22
CA ARG A 167 -21.47 -2.56 -21.07
C ARG A 167 -20.14 -2.10 -20.50
N LEU A 168 -20.17 -1.27 -19.48
CA LEU A 168 -18.99 -0.66 -18.91
C LEU A 168 -18.53 -1.44 -17.68
N SER A 169 -17.30 -1.86 -17.69
CA SER A 169 -16.56 -2.31 -16.52
C SER A 169 -15.21 -1.61 -16.46
N PHE A 170 -14.50 -1.73 -15.37
CA PHE A 170 -13.14 -1.20 -15.26
C PHE A 170 -12.30 -2.11 -14.40
N ALA A 171 -10.99 -2.08 -14.65
CA ALA A 171 -10.03 -2.76 -13.83
C ALA A 171 -9.13 -1.77 -13.11
N ILE A 172 -8.87 -2.06 -11.84
CA ILE A 172 -7.76 -1.47 -11.10
C ILE A 172 -6.60 -2.47 -11.19
N GLY A 173 -5.55 -2.08 -11.89
CA GLY A 173 -4.38 -2.91 -12.11
C GLY A 173 -3.17 -2.39 -11.33
N TYR A 174 -2.25 -3.30 -11.05
CA TYR A 174 -0.99 -3.03 -10.38
C TYR A 174 0.18 -3.60 -11.17
N LEU A 175 1.28 -2.86 -11.20
CA LEU A 175 2.53 -3.30 -11.81
C LEU A 175 3.56 -3.59 -10.71
N PRO A 176 4.40 -4.62 -10.84
CA PRO A 176 5.46 -4.85 -9.88
C PRO A 176 6.42 -3.66 -9.81
N SER A 177 7.08 -3.47 -8.68
CA SER A 177 7.88 -2.28 -8.41
C SER A 177 9.05 -2.08 -9.38
N TRP A 178 9.60 -3.14 -9.96
CA TRP A 178 10.69 -3.03 -10.95
C TRP A 178 10.24 -2.47 -12.31
N VAL A 179 8.92 -2.51 -12.62
CA VAL A 179 8.32 -1.85 -13.80
C VAL A 179 7.88 -0.44 -13.46
N SER A 180 7.61 -0.19 -12.20
CA SER A 180 7.05 1.06 -11.67
C SER A 180 8.14 2.12 -11.45
N PRO A 181 7.80 3.41 -11.43
CA PRO A 181 8.75 4.45 -11.05
C PRO A 181 9.12 4.34 -9.59
N ARG A 182 10.36 4.65 -9.25
CA ARG A 182 10.76 4.82 -7.86
C ARG A 182 10.28 6.14 -7.31
N LEU A 183 10.00 6.15 -6.01
CA LEU A 183 9.74 7.36 -5.24
C LEU A 183 11.03 7.81 -4.55
N ARG A 184 11.25 9.11 -4.55
CA ARG A 184 12.27 9.77 -3.73
C ARG A 184 11.58 10.42 -2.54
N LEU A 185 12.24 10.35 -1.40
CA LEU A 185 11.77 10.88 -0.13
C LEU A 185 12.89 11.73 0.47
N ARG A 186 12.55 12.91 0.95
CA ARG A 186 13.43 13.74 1.75
C ARG A 186 12.71 14.19 3.00
N ALA A 187 13.31 13.93 4.16
CA ALA A 187 12.82 14.43 5.42
C ALA A 187 13.24 15.91 5.61
N ARG A 188 12.43 16.68 6.32
CA ARG A 188 12.76 18.03 6.76
C ARG A 188 12.81 18.08 8.27
N PRO A 189 13.78 18.82 8.83
CA PRO A 189 13.81 19.07 10.26
C PRO A 189 12.49 19.66 10.72
N SER A 190 11.99 19.17 11.84
CA SER A 190 10.82 19.71 12.54
C SER A 190 11.21 20.29 13.88
N ARG A 191 10.38 21.16 14.43
CA ARG A 191 10.57 21.66 15.78
C ARG A 191 10.38 20.53 16.80
N PRO A 192 10.98 20.62 17.99
CA PRO A 192 10.71 19.67 19.07
C PRO A 192 9.21 19.55 19.31
N GLY A 193 8.70 18.31 19.40
CA GLY A 193 7.26 18.03 19.56
C GLY A 193 6.42 18.14 18.30
N GLU A 194 7.03 18.30 17.13
CA GLU A 194 6.37 18.31 15.83
C GLU A 194 6.72 17.06 15.01
N VAL A 195 5.84 16.74 14.07
CA VAL A 195 6.00 15.60 13.15
C VAL A 195 7.03 15.97 12.08
N THR A 196 8.03 15.13 11.87
CA THR A 196 8.96 15.25 10.72
C THR A 196 8.18 15.22 9.41
N GLU A 197 8.36 16.20 8.56
CA GLU A 197 7.73 16.26 7.24
C GLU A 197 8.52 15.42 6.23
N LEU A 198 7.81 14.65 5.39
CA LEU A 198 8.39 13.97 4.24
C LEU A 198 7.93 14.63 2.94
N ARG A 199 8.89 15.07 2.13
CA ARG A 199 8.65 15.41 0.73
C ARG A 199 8.80 14.17 -0.13
N VAL A 200 7.82 13.93 -1.02
CA VAL A 200 7.77 12.73 -1.88
C VAL A 200 7.62 13.16 -3.34
N TRP A 201 8.41 12.57 -4.25
CA TRP A 201 8.28 12.79 -5.70
C TRP A 201 8.72 11.54 -6.47
N ARG A 202 8.29 11.42 -7.74
CA ARG A 202 8.75 10.37 -8.65
C ARG A 202 10.12 10.68 -9.22
N GLU A 203 10.97 9.66 -9.32
CA GLU A 203 12.33 9.79 -9.87
C GLU A 203 12.30 9.98 -11.40
N ASP A 204 11.49 9.19 -12.10
CA ASP A 204 11.36 9.26 -13.56
C ASP A 204 9.92 9.56 -14.01
N PRO A 205 9.65 10.76 -14.56
CA PRO A 205 8.32 11.09 -15.06
C PRO A 205 7.95 10.36 -16.37
N ARG A 206 8.91 9.74 -17.08
CA ARG A 206 8.69 9.06 -18.37
C ARG A 206 8.55 7.53 -18.25
N TRP A 207 8.51 6.98 -17.05
CA TRP A 207 8.44 5.55 -16.77
C TRP A 207 7.30 4.83 -17.55
N HIS A 208 6.18 5.50 -17.83
CA HIS A 208 5.04 4.95 -18.57
C HIS A 208 5.36 4.57 -20.03
N ARG A 209 6.52 4.96 -20.56
CA ARG A 209 7.02 4.53 -21.87
C ARG A 209 7.71 3.17 -21.86
N ASN A 210 7.74 2.49 -20.71
CA ASN A 210 8.38 1.19 -20.53
C ASN A 210 7.75 0.13 -21.46
N ARG A 211 8.60 -0.65 -22.14
CA ARG A 211 8.17 -1.76 -23.02
C ARG A 211 7.39 -2.84 -22.26
N THR A 212 7.72 -3.06 -20.98
CA THR A 212 7.04 -4.06 -20.14
C THR A 212 5.60 -3.67 -19.90
N LEU A 213 5.29 -2.40 -19.68
CA LEU A 213 3.91 -1.91 -19.59
C LEU A 213 3.12 -2.25 -20.86
N ARG A 214 3.68 -1.99 -22.05
CA ARG A 214 3.03 -2.34 -23.32
C ARG A 214 2.77 -3.85 -23.43
N ARG A 215 3.70 -4.68 -22.98
CA ARG A 215 3.54 -6.15 -22.93
C ARG A 215 2.41 -6.55 -21.98
N VAL A 216 2.31 -5.95 -20.79
CA VAL A 216 1.21 -6.16 -19.85
C VAL A 216 -0.11 -5.83 -20.53
N LEU A 217 -0.28 -4.63 -21.06
CA LEU A 217 -1.51 -4.18 -21.71
C LEU A 217 -1.92 -5.08 -22.90
N SER A 218 -0.95 -5.50 -23.72
CA SER A 218 -1.19 -6.44 -24.84
C SER A 218 -1.66 -7.82 -24.34
N ARG A 219 -1.11 -8.33 -23.23
CA ARG A 219 -1.56 -9.61 -22.63
C ARG A 219 -2.93 -9.46 -22.02
N VAL A 220 -3.19 -8.34 -21.34
CA VAL A 220 -4.52 -8.03 -20.79
C VAL A 220 -5.55 -8.00 -21.91
N ALA A 221 -5.32 -7.27 -23.00
CA ALA A 221 -6.25 -7.18 -24.12
C ALA A 221 -6.55 -8.54 -24.75
N ARG A 222 -5.52 -9.39 -24.94
CA ARG A 222 -5.71 -10.75 -25.47
C ARG A 222 -6.47 -11.67 -24.52
N ALA A 223 -6.22 -11.57 -23.22
CA ALA A 223 -6.88 -12.42 -22.23
C ALA A 223 -8.32 -11.97 -21.94
N SER A 224 -8.64 -10.70 -22.09
CA SER A 224 -9.97 -10.15 -21.85
C SER A 224 -10.94 -10.28 -23.06
N ALA A 225 -10.41 -10.35 -24.29
CA ALA A 225 -11.23 -10.45 -25.50
C ALA A 225 -12.18 -11.66 -25.53
N PRO A 226 -11.77 -12.89 -25.14
CA PRO A 226 -12.69 -14.03 -25.05
C PRO A 226 -13.82 -13.87 -24.03
N LEU A 227 -13.64 -12.96 -23.06
CA LEU A 227 -14.63 -12.59 -22.04
C LEU A 227 -15.55 -11.45 -22.51
N ASP A 228 -15.44 -11.03 -23.77
CA ASP A 228 -16.11 -9.84 -24.33
C ASP A 228 -15.79 -8.56 -23.54
N LEU A 229 -14.56 -8.44 -23.06
CA LEU A 229 -14.05 -7.27 -22.35
C LEU A 229 -12.95 -6.59 -23.19
N TRP A 230 -13.29 -5.47 -23.80
CA TRP A 230 -12.41 -4.72 -24.71
C TRP A 230 -11.83 -3.51 -23.99
N PRO A 231 -10.50 -3.44 -23.77
CA PRO A 231 -9.89 -2.34 -23.05
C PRO A 231 -9.95 -1.03 -23.85
N VAL A 232 -10.33 0.05 -23.18
CA VAL A 232 -10.34 1.40 -23.73
C VAL A 232 -9.00 2.06 -23.40
N LEU A 233 -7.95 1.72 -24.19
CA LEU A 233 -6.57 2.14 -23.92
C LEU A 233 -6.35 3.68 -23.82
N PRO A 234 -7.05 4.54 -24.59
CA PRO A 234 -6.94 6.00 -24.40
C PRO A 234 -7.33 6.49 -23.01
N GLU A 235 -8.16 5.74 -22.29
CA GLU A 235 -8.64 6.04 -20.94
C GLU A 235 -7.82 5.34 -19.85
N LEU A 236 -6.62 4.89 -20.17
CA LEU A 236 -5.68 4.36 -19.19
C LEU A 236 -5.14 5.47 -18.31
N HIS A 237 -5.42 5.40 -17.02
CA HIS A 237 -4.98 6.38 -16.03
C HIS A 237 -4.08 5.73 -14.98
N PHE A 238 -2.98 6.41 -14.63
CA PHE A 238 -2.05 6.00 -13.58
C PHE A 238 -2.25 6.84 -12.33
N ALA A 239 -2.20 6.21 -11.17
CA ALA A 239 -2.19 6.92 -9.91
C ALA A 239 -0.99 7.88 -9.83
N ALA A 240 -1.18 9.03 -9.21
CA ALA A 240 -0.08 9.94 -8.91
C ALA A 240 0.95 9.28 -7.97
N GLY A 241 2.19 9.77 -7.95
CA GLY A 241 3.24 9.25 -7.10
C GLY A 241 2.83 9.19 -5.64
N GLY A 242 3.05 8.04 -5.00
CA GLY A 242 2.64 7.80 -3.63
C GLY A 242 1.13 7.63 -3.40
N LYS A 243 0.34 7.41 -4.46
CA LYS A 243 -1.12 7.17 -4.36
C LYS A 243 -1.56 5.78 -4.79
N SER A 244 -0.63 4.85 -4.96
CA SER A 244 -0.94 3.47 -5.39
C SER A 244 -1.35 2.54 -4.25
N TYR A 245 -1.25 2.97 -3.01
CA TYR A 245 -1.53 2.17 -1.79
C TYR A 245 -0.60 0.96 -1.57
N HIS A 246 0.30 0.65 -2.50
CA HIS A 246 1.30 -0.40 -2.43
C HIS A 246 2.70 0.22 -2.43
N TRP A 247 3.26 0.48 -1.25
CA TRP A 247 4.59 1.09 -1.07
C TRP A 247 5.43 0.25 -0.12
N GLY A 248 6.74 0.30 -0.32
CA GLY A 248 7.67 -0.41 0.54
C GLY A 248 9.11 -0.20 0.15
N SER A 249 9.99 -1.03 0.69
CA SER A 249 11.40 -1.10 0.26
C SER A 249 12.18 0.21 0.48
N SER A 250 11.88 0.96 1.55
CA SER A 250 12.69 2.12 1.92
C SER A 250 13.93 1.74 2.74
N PHE A 251 13.85 0.61 3.48
CA PHE A 251 14.95 0.01 4.23
C PHE A 251 14.99 -1.50 3.98
N PRO A 252 15.23 -1.95 2.73
CA PRO A 252 15.12 -3.36 2.37
C PRO A 252 16.02 -4.24 3.22
N HIS A 253 15.56 -5.47 3.49
CA HIS A 253 16.37 -6.49 4.14
C HIS A 253 17.66 -6.75 3.37
N SER A 254 18.74 -6.89 4.11
CA SER A 254 20.08 -7.22 3.63
C SER A 254 20.75 -8.18 4.60
N THR A 255 21.82 -8.82 4.17
CA THR A 255 22.67 -9.65 5.04
C THR A 255 23.38 -8.83 6.11
N ARG A 256 23.59 -7.54 5.86
CA ARG A 256 24.16 -6.57 6.80
C ARG A 256 23.35 -5.29 6.79
N ALA A 257 22.99 -4.80 7.98
CA ALA A 257 22.33 -3.51 8.15
C ALA A 257 23.23 -2.35 7.69
N SER A 258 22.61 -1.31 7.15
CA SER A 258 23.26 -0.07 6.75
C SER A 258 22.36 1.13 7.06
N SER A 259 22.80 2.31 6.68
CA SER A 259 21.98 3.51 6.78
C SER A 259 20.72 3.47 5.90
N THR A 260 20.67 2.65 4.84
CA THR A 260 19.56 2.53 3.88
C THR A 260 18.99 1.13 3.77
N SER A 261 19.36 0.22 4.67
CA SER A 261 18.87 -1.16 4.70
C SER A 261 18.78 -1.67 6.13
N THR A 262 18.01 -2.72 6.33
CA THR A 262 17.95 -3.45 7.60
C THR A 262 18.63 -4.81 7.48
N ASP A 263 19.00 -5.37 8.62
CA ASP A 263 19.32 -6.79 8.71
C ASP A 263 18.06 -7.67 8.59
N THR A 264 18.22 -8.99 8.73
CA THR A 264 17.10 -9.94 8.63
C THR A 264 16.08 -9.82 9.76
N LEU A 265 16.40 -9.13 10.86
CA LEU A 265 15.50 -8.84 11.97
C LEU A 265 14.93 -7.41 11.91
N GLY A 266 15.08 -6.71 10.79
CA GLY A 266 14.52 -5.37 10.59
C GLY A 266 15.26 -4.27 11.33
N ARG A 267 16.50 -4.49 11.80
CA ARG A 267 17.30 -3.49 12.50
C ARG A 267 18.12 -2.67 11.50
N THR A 268 18.20 -1.36 11.71
CA THR A 268 19.16 -0.50 11.02
C THR A 268 20.55 -0.62 11.67
N ASP A 269 21.56 -0.02 11.08
CA ASP A 269 22.93 0.03 11.60
C ASP A 269 23.07 0.75 12.95
N ARG A 270 22.06 1.55 13.36
CA ARG A 270 22.10 2.36 14.58
C ARG A 270 21.34 1.77 15.77
N TRP A 271 20.51 0.73 15.54
CA TRP A 271 19.64 0.19 16.56
C TRP A 271 19.78 -1.33 16.70
N ARG A 272 19.77 -1.80 17.92
CA ARG A 272 19.80 -3.24 18.24
C ARG A 272 18.43 -3.78 18.63
N ARG A 273 17.58 -2.92 19.23
CA ARG A 273 16.29 -3.31 19.84
C ARG A 273 15.09 -2.61 19.22
N VAL A 274 15.32 -1.82 18.17
CA VAL A 274 14.27 -1.24 17.34
C VAL A 274 14.22 -1.96 16.00
N HIS A 275 13.08 -2.57 15.71
CA HIS A 275 12.85 -3.44 14.55
C HIS A 275 11.78 -2.85 13.64
N LEU A 276 12.06 -2.66 12.38
CA LEU A 276 11.10 -2.30 11.34
C LEU A 276 10.40 -3.58 10.89
N VAL A 277 9.05 -3.61 10.89
CA VAL A 277 8.30 -4.85 10.66
C VAL A 277 7.20 -4.71 9.59
N ASP A 278 7.07 -3.54 8.97
CA ASP A 278 6.11 -3.33 7.87
C ASP A 278 6.76 -3.48 6.49
N ALA A 279 6.08 -3.02 5.44
CA ALA A 279 6.56 -3.14 4.06
C ALA A 279 7.84 -2.34 3.77
N SER A 280 8.29 -1.46 4.67
CA SER A 280 9.54 -0.70 4.49
C SER A 280 10.77 -1.60 4.33
N VAL A 281 10.73 -2.81 4.90
CA VAL A 281 11.86 -3.76 4.88
C VAL A 281 11.85 -4.73 3.71
N PHE A 282 10.86 -4.70 2.85
CA PHE A 282 10.81 -5.62 1.71
C PHE A 282 11.87 -5.27 0.66
N PRO A 283 12.45 -6.27 -0.03
CA PRO A 283 13.41 -6.03 -1.10
C PRO A 283 12.74 -5.40 -2.32
N ASP A 284 11.47 -5.73 -2.56
CA ASP A 284 10.63 -5.19 -3.63
C ASP A 284 9.15 -5.13 -3.22
N VAL A 285 8.31 -4.52 -4.04
CA VAL A 285 6.86 -4.43 -3.83
C VAL A 285 6.15 -5.15 -4.97
N PRO A 286 5.45 -6.27 -4.68
CA PRO A 286 4.73 -7.02 -5.69
C PRO A 286 3.50 -6.27 -6.20
N ALA A 287 3.02 -6.64 -7.38
CA ALA A 287 1.75 -6.15 -7.91
C ALA A 287 0.52 -6.80 -7.26
N THR A 288 0.73 -7.93 -6.59
CA THR A 288 -0.33 -8.64 -5.85
C THR A 288 -0.54 -8.04 -4.46
N THR A 289 -1.67 -8.34 -3.84
CA THR A 289 -1.90 -7.97 -2.43
C THR A 289 -0.88 -8.67 -1.53
N PHE A 290 -0.25 -7.93 -0.63
CA PHE A 290 0.89 -8.45 0.17
C PHE A 290 0.73 -8.24 1.69
N THR A 291 -0.47 -7.92 2.16
CA THR A 291 -0.75 -7.75 3.60
C THR A 291 -0.40 -9.00 4.40
N LEU A 292 -0.76 -10.20 3.90
CA LEU A 292 -0.41 -11.46 4.55
C LEU A 292 1.11 -11.65 4.64
N THR A 293 1.84 -11.28 3.59
CA THR A 293 3.31 -11.34 3.57
C THR A 293 3.93 -10.39 4.60
N ILE A 294 3.37 -9.16 4.73
CA ILE A 294 3.79 -8.21 5.78
C ILE A 294 3.59 -8.82 7.18
N MET A 295 2.42 -9.39 7.42
CA MET A 295 2.10 -10.02 8.73
C MET A 295 3.02 -11.21 9.03
N ALA A 296 3.26 -12.09 8.06
CA ALA A 296 4.16 -13.23 8.20
C ALA A 296 5.60 -12.79 8.48
N ASN A 297 6.08 -11.77 7.76
CA ASN A 297 7.42 -11.22 8.00
C ASN A 297 7.53 -10.53 9.38
N ALA A 298 6.51 -9.80 9.79
CA ALA A 298 6.46 -9.19 11.12
C ALA A 298 6.52 -10.26 12.22
N HIS A 299 5.76 -11.34 12.08
CA HIS A 299 5.80 -12.49 12.98
C HIS A 299 7.20 -13.14 13.01
N ARG A 300 7.81 -13.37 11.85
CA ARG A 300 9.18 -13.92 11.74
C ARG A 300 10.20 -13.03 12.46
N ILE A 301 10.14 -11.72 12.24
CA ILE A 301 11.05 -10.76 12.88
C ILE A 301 10.85 -10.77 14.41
N ALA A 302 9.60 -10.70 14.87
CA ALA A 302 9.29 -10.69 16.31
C ALA A 302 9.77 -11.97 16.99
N THR A 303 9.49 -13.15 16.39
CA THR A 303 9.94 -14.45 16.93
C THR A 303 11.46 -14.53 16.96
N GLY A 304 12.15 -14.13 15.89
CA GLY A 304 13.61 -14.13 15.84
C GLY A 304 14.22 -13.16 16.85
N ALA A 305 13.66 -11.94 16.98
CA ALA A 305 14.14 -10.97 17.94
C ALA A 305 13.97 -11.43 19.40
N LEU A 306 12.90 -12.16 19.71
CA LEU A 306 12.69 -12.72 21.05
C LEU A 306 13.59 -13.92 21.36
N ALA A 307 14.03 -14.65 20.32
CA ALA A 307 14.96 -15.79 20.47
C ALA A 307 16.42 -15.35 20.67
N GLU A 308 16.79 -14.11 20.30
CA GLU A 308 18.12 -13.59 20.63
C GLU A 308 18.23 -13.41 22.15
N ALA A 309 19.15 -14.16 22.75
CA ALA A 309 19.45 -14.05 24.17
C ALA A 309 19.88 -12.61 24.53
N TRP A 310 19.61 -12.24 25.75
CA TRP A 310 19.93 -10.96 26.39
C TRP A 310 21.44 -10.82 26.61
#